data_11e836c24499a659f64a71417cb5fd64
#
_entry.id   11e836c24499a659f64a71417cb5fd64
#
_cell.length_a   1.000
_cell.length_b   1.000
_cell.length_c   1.000
_cell.angle_alpha   90.00
_cell.angle_beta   90.00
_cell.angle_gamma   90.00
#
_symmetry.space_group_name_H-M   'P 1'
#
loop_
_entity.id
_entity.type
_entity.pdbx_description
1 polymer ?
#
loop_
_entity_poly.entity_id
_entity_poly.type
_entity_poly.pdbx_seq_one_letter_code
_entity_poly.pdbx_strand_id
1 'polypeptide(L)'
;YKRQEMWFNIIKKIKKSGDNREIEMLYTDLASNDFSVLFRMMQGMQGNDNFAYQNKFENVFVHGCGTGFHKQLMSNNSLSLGFSATAMHYVSERPCLINNHVHMVGSNEKEKKQFKNQALKDWEIILLNRSNELVPGGRFICINFGIDEKGRYLGNTGGHNMFNNFTKHWKNLEQNGIITNEEFVNATFTQHYRTVEE
;
A
#
# COMPACT_ATOMS: atom_id res chain seq x y z
N TYR A 1 -7.50 11.42 -3.59
CA TYR A 1 -8.79 12.09 -3.35
C TYR A 1 -9.84 11.16 -2.71
N LYS A 2 -10.15 9.96 -3.25
CA LYS A 2 -11.21 9.08 -2.70
C LYS A 2 -10.99 8.64 -1.24
N ARG A 3 -9.74 8.46 -0.80
CA ARG A 3 -9.43 8.11 0.60
C ARG A 3 -9.68 9.27 1.54
N GLN A 4 -9.37 10.49 1.14
CA GLN A 4 -9.62 11.69 1.93
C GLN A 4 -11.12 11.95 2.10
N GLU A 5 -11.92 11.70 1.06
CA GLU A 5 -13.38 11.78 1.13
C GLU A 5 -13.95 10.79 2.14
N MET A 6 -13.44 9.57 2.17
CA MET A 6 -13.83 8.57 3.17
C MET A 6 -13.57 9.08 4.59
N TRP A 7 -12.35 9.56 4.86
CA TRP A 7 -11.99 10.09 6.17
C TRP A 7 -12.79 11.32 6.54
N PHE A 8 -12.99 12.25 5.61
CA PHE A 8 -13.86 13.40 5.81
C PHE A 8 -15.26 12.98 6.28
N ASN A 9 -15.86 11.98 5.63
CA ASN A 9 -17.17 11.48 5.98
C ASN A 9 -17.21 10.77 7.34
N ILE A 10 -16.16 10.04 7.70
CA ILE A 10 -16.02 9.41 9.01
C ILE A 10 -15.93 10.48 10.11
N ILE A 11 -15.04 11.45 9.98
CA ILE A 11 -14.85 12.55 10.93
C ILE A 11 -16.15 13.33 11.08
N LYS A 12 -16.82 13.67 9.97
CA LYS A 12 -18.10 14.36 9.97
C LYS A 12 -19.17 13.60 10.77
N LYS A 13 -19.23 12.26 10.65
CA LYS A 13 -20.15 11.44 11.44
C LYS A 13 -19.82 11.48 12.94
N ILE A 14 -18.54 11.35 13.29
CA ILE A 14 -18.08 11.43 14.69
C ILE A 14 -18.47 12.78 15.30
N LYS A 15 -18.12 13.89 14.65
CA LYS A 15 -18.42 15.23 15.14
C LYS A 15 -19.93 15.50 15.23
N LYS A 16 -20.73 15.00 14.28
CA LYS A 16 -22.19 15.10 14.32
C LYS A 16 -22.84 14.31 15.46
N SER A 17 -22.20 13.27 15.97
CA SER A 17 -22.72 12.52 17.14
C SER A 17 -22.47 13.24 18.48
N GLY A 18 -21.87 14.43 18.47
CA GLY A 18 -21.53 15.20 19.68
C GLY A 18 -20.19 14.77 20.30
N ASP A 19 -19.43 13.91 19.63
CA ASP A 19 -18.09 13.50 20.09
C ASP A 19 -17.07 14.61 19.80
N ASN A 20 -16.64 15.30 20.85
CA ASN A 20 -15.69 16.40 20.77
C ASN A 20 -14.24 16.00 21.07
N ARG A 21 -13.94 14.71 21.20
CA ARG A 21 -12.56 14.24 21.41
C ARG A 21 -11.66 14.70 20.25
N GLU A 22 -10.40 14.84 20.56
CA GLU A 22 -9.35 15.11 19.57
C GLU A 22 -9.19 13.90 18.64
N ILE A 23 -8.96 14.20 17.36
CA ILE A 23 -8.72 13.20 16.33
C ILE A 23 -7.36 13.49 15.71
N GLU A 24 -6.43 12.57 15.89
CA GLU A 24 -5.14 12.61 15.21
C GLU A 24 -5.17 11.70 13.98
N MET A 25 -4.84 12.26 12.83
CA MET A 25 -4.75 11.55 11.56
C MET A 25 -3.29 11.42 11.17
N LEU A 26 -2.76 10.20 11.20
CA LEU A 26 -1.39 9.92 10.78
C LEU A 26 -1.39 9.33 9.36
N TYR A 27 -0.75 10.03 8.44
CA TYR A 27 -0.44 9.52 7.10
C TYR A 27 0.97 8.96 7.06
N THR A 28 1.09 7.75 6.55
CA THR A 28 2.39 7.07 6.48
C THR A 28 2.75 6.72 5.05
N ASP A 29 4.00 6.89 4.71
CA ASP A 29 4.60 6.48 3.44
C ASP A 29 6.12 6.29 3.61
N LEU A 30 6.83 5.92 2.57
CA LEU A 30 8.29 5.89 2.59
C LEU A 30 8.87 7.30 2.79
N ALA A 31 10.03 7.39 3.44
CA ALA A 31 10.71 8.68 3.66
C ALA A 31 11.07 9.42 2.36
N SER A 32 11.19 8.68 1.25
CA SER A 32 11.46 9.25 -0.08
C SER A 32 10.23 9.88 -0.75
N ASN A 33 9.02 9.72 -0.18
CA ASN A 33 7.82 10.32 -0.73
C ASN A 33 7.77 11.83 -0.48
N ASP A 34 7.20 12.58 -1.42
CA ASP A 34 6.97 14.03 -1.26
C ASP A 34 5.74 14.29 -0.38
N PHE A 35 5.96 14.45 0.92
CA PHE A 35 4.91 14.80 1.88
C PHE A 35 4.38 16.24 1.71
N SER A 36 5.06 17.11 0.97
CA SER A 36 4.61 18.49 0.75
C SER A 36 3.30 18.54 -0.04
N VAL A 37 3.09 17.62 -0.96
CA VAL A 37 1.81 17.46 -1.69
C VAL A 37 0.67 17.10 -0.73
N LEU A 38 0.91 16.17 0.20
CA LEU A 38 -0.07 15.78 1.22
C LEU A 38 -0.44 16.98 2.10
N PHE A 39 0.55 17.69 2.65
CA PHE A 39 0.30 18.81 3.55
C PHE A 39 -0.40 19.97 2.85
N ARG A 40 0.01 20.32 1.61
CA ARG A 40 -0.70 21.33 0.82
C ARG A 40 -2.16 20.97 0.56
N MET A 41 -2.45 19.71 0.29
CA MET A 41 -3.82 19.22 0.11
C MET A 41 -4.62 19.34 1.41
N MET A 42 -4.03 18.94 2.56
CA MET A 42 -4.69 19.02 3.86
C MET A 42 -4.93 20.46 4.33
N GLN A 43 -4.14 21.42 3.85
CA GLN A 43 -4.32 22.86 4.08
C GLN A 43 -5.24 23.54 3.06
N GLY A 44 -5.86 22.81 2.14
CA GLY A 44 -6.73 23.38 1.10
C GLY A 44 -6.01 24.12 -0.02
N MET A 45 -4.68 24.00 -0.12
CA MET A 45 -3.87 24.73 -1.12
C MET A 45 -3.90 24.09 -2.52
N GLN A 46 -4.59 22.97 -2.69
CA GLN A 46 -4.67 22.23 -3.97
C GLN A 46 -6.13 22.04 -4.44
N GLY A 47 -6.79 23.14 -4.75
CA GLY A 47 -7.97 23.20 -5.62
C GLY A 47 -9.27 22.59 -5.12
N ASN A 48 -9.30 21.80 -4.05
CA ASN A 48 -10.52 21.27 -3.48
C ASN A 48 -10.48 21.24 -1.95
N ASP A 49 -10.99 22.29 -1.33
CA ASP A 49 -11.08 22.46 0.12
C ASP A 49 -11.92 21.38 0.82
N ASN A 50 -12.69 20.58 0.08
CA ASN A 50 -13.59 19.59 0.68
C ASN A 50 -12.84 18.49 1.44
N PHE A 51 -11.54 18.30 1.20
CA PHE A 51 -10.74 17.28 1.87
C PHE A 51 -9.81 17.84 2.96
N ALA A 52 -9.75 19.15 3.09
CA ALA A 52 -8.99 19.81 4.16
C ALA A 52 -9.77 19.75 5.48
N TYR A 53 -9.99 18.54 5.99
CA TYR A 53 -10.84 18.34 7.19
C TYR A 53 -10.25 18.97 8.44
N GLN A 54 -8.94 19.18 8.51
CA GLN A 54 -8.32 19.96 9.59
C GLN A 54 -8.81 21.41 9.63
N ASN A 55 -9.16 21.99 8.46
CA ASN A 55 -9.73 23.33 8.38
C ASN A 55 -11.25 23.36 8.52
N LYS A 56 -11.91 22.21 8.48
CA LYS A 56 -13.39 22.08 8.52
C LYS A 56 -13.95 21.63 9.86
N PHE A 57 -13.12 20.97 10.67
CA PHE A 57 -13.56 20.43 11.96
C PHE A 57 -12.57 20.84 13.06
N GLU A 58 -13.11 21.23 14.19
CA GLU A 58 -12.33 21.51 15.39
C GLU A 58 -11.73 20.22 15.97
N ASN A 59 -10.59 20.33 16.64
CA ASN A 59 -9.90 19.22 17.30
C ASN A 59 -9.56 18.06 16.35
N VAL A 60 -9.12 18.39 15.12
CA VAL A 60 -8.60 17.42 14.13
C VAL A 60 -7.21 17.85 13.71
N PHE A 61 -6.22 16.97 13.91
CA PHE A 61 -4.81 17.21 13.65
C PHE A 61 -4.30 16.24 12.60
N VAL A 62 -3.40 16.70 11.73
CA VAL A 62 -2.83 15.87 10.64
C VAL A 62 -1.32 15.81 10.79
N HIS A 63 -0.80 14.59 10.78
CA HIS A 63 0.61 14.27 10.89
C HIS A 63 1.07 13.44 9.70
N GLY A 64 2.38 13.46 9.43
CA GLY A 64 3.04 12.62 8.46
C GLY A 64 4.14 11.79 9.11
N CYS A 65 4.28 10.52 8.71
CA CYS A 65 5.34 9.63 9.15
C CYS A 65 6.05 9.03 7.93
N GLY A 66 7.31 9.41 7.73
CA GLY A 66 8.18 8.92 6.65
C GLY A 66 8.81 7.57 7.00
N THR A 67 8.00 6.56 7.32
CA THR A 67 8.47 5.23 7.71
C THR A 67 7.65 4.15 7.00
N GLY A 68 8.34 3.18 6.39
CA GLY A 68 7.70 2.06 5.70
C GLY A 68 6.89 1.18 6.67
N PHE A 69 5.77 0.66 6.20
CA PHE A 69 4.79 -0.08 7.00
C PHE A 69 5.29 -1.43 7.55
N HIS A 70 6.46 -1.91 7.14
CA HIS A 70 7.13 -3.07 7.72
C HIS A 70 7.71 -2.77 9.11
N LYS A 71 7.79 -1.50 9.50
CA LYS A 71 8.25 -1.07 10.81
C LYS A 71 7.08 -0.62 11.68
N GLN A 72 7.32 -0.46 12.97
CA GLN A 72 6.37 0.21 13.85
C GLN A 72 6.29 1.69 13.48
N LEU A 73 5.07 2.20 13.35
CA LEU A 73 4.78 3.55 12.81
C LEU A 73 4.41 4.54 13.91
N MET A 74 3.96 4.05 15.06
CA MET A 74 3.51 4.86 16.18
C MET A 74 3.71 4.13 17.51
N SER A 75 3.49 4.82 18.61
CA SER A 75 3.63 4.27 19.96
C SER A 75 2.67 3.10 20.20
N ASN A 76 3.01 2.23 21.13
CA ASN A 76 2.14 1.15 21.56
C ASN A 76 0.82 1.71 22.11
N ASN A 77 -0.27 0.99 21.83
CA ASN A 77 -1.62 1.34 22.33
C ASN A 77 -2.04 2.80 21.99
N SER A 78 -1.76 3.27 20.78
CA SER A 78 -2.11 4.63 20.34
C SER A 78 -3.03 4.66 19.11
N LEU A 79 -3.18 3.55 18.38
CA LEU A 79 -3.97 3.46 17.16
C LEU A 79 -5.39 2.94 17.43
N SER A 80 -6.40 3.77 17.25
CA SER A 80 -7.80 3.35 17.38
C SER A 80 -8.35 2.71 16.12
N LEU A 81 -7.97 3.22 14.95
CA LEU A 81 -8.37 2.69 13.65
C LEU A 81 -7.26 2.86 12.62
N GLY A 82 -6.71 1.75 12.14
CA GLY A 82 -5.76 1.71 11.04
C GLY A 82 -6.43 1.33 9.72
N PHE A 83 -6.00 1.94 8.63
CA PHE A 83 -6.47 1.63 7.29
C PHE A 83 -5.31 1.59 6.29
N SER A 84 -5.17 0.48 5.59
CA SER A 84 -4.26 0.32 4.47
C SER A 84 -4.99 -0.20 3.25
N ALA A 85 -4.77 0.41 2.10
CA ALA A 85 -5.32 -0.09 0.84
C ALA A 85 -4.26 -0.08 -0.25
N THR A 86 -4.11 -1.23 -0.92
CA THR A 86 -3.22 -1.43 -2.07
C THR A 86 -1.74 -1.12 -1.81
N ALA A 87 -1.27 -1.44 -0.59
CA ALA A 87 0.11 -1.18 -0.19
C ALA A 87 0.82 -2.41 0.39
N MET A 88 0.18 -3.16 1.30
CA MET A 88 0.85 -4.21 2.07
C MET A 88 1.03 -5.55 1.33
N HIS A 89 0.96 -5.54 0.01
CA HIS A 89 1.40 -6.62 -0.87
C HIS A 89 2.81 -6.38 -1.45
N TYR A 90 3.41 -5.22 -1.17
CA TYR A 90 4.84 -4.99 -1.43
C TYR A 90 5.67 -5.72 -0.38
N VAL A 91 6.72 -6.44 -0.84
CA VAL A 91 7.68 -7.10 0.06
C VAL A 91 8.78 -6.11 0.47
N SER A 92 9.33 -6.32 1.68
CA SER A 92 10.35 -5.42 2.25
C SER A 92 11.66 -5.42 1.46
N GLU A 93 11.98 -6.56 0.87
CA GLU A 93 13.14 -6.75 0.01
C GLU A 93 12.80 -7.69 -1.15
N ARG A 94 13.49 -7.55 -2.26
CA ARG A 94 13.33 -8.44 -3.40
C ARG A 94 14.07 -9.76 -3.12
N PRO A 95 13.36 -10.90 -3.00
CA PRO A 95 13.97 -12.15 -2.57
C PRO A 95 14.81 -12.82 -3.67
N CYS A 96 14.52 -12.52 -4.94
CA CYS A 96 15.28 -12.97 -6.10
C CYS A 96 14.97 -12.11 -7.33
N LEU A 97 15.79 -12.25 -8.36
CA LEU A 97 15.50 -11.74 -9.70
C LEU A 97 14.47 -12.62 -10.38
N ILE A 98 13.54 -12.01 -11.12
CA ILE A 98 12.61 -12.70 -12.03
C ILE A 98 13.15 -12.54 -13.44
N ASN A 99 13.59 -13.66 -14.06
CA ASN A 99 14.33 -13.58 -15.32
C ASN A 99 13.45 -13.41 -16.56
N ASN A 100 12.21 -13.86 -16.50
CA ASN A 100 11.35 -13.95 -17.69
C ASN A 100 10.05 -13.16 -17.62
N HIS A 101 9.83 -12.46 -16.53
CA HIS A 101 8.56 -11.73 -16.30
C HIS A 101 8.77 -10.53 -15.39
N VAL A 102 7.96 -9.51 -15.53
CA VAL A 102 8.05 -8.28 -14.69
C VAL A 102 7.44 -8.44 -13.30
N HIS A 103 6.64 -9.50 -13.06
CA HIS A 103 5.90 -9.69 -11.81
C HIS A 103 5.88 -11.18 -11.39
N MET A 104 5.79 -11.46 -10.09
CA MET A 104 5.82 -12.82 -9.54
C MET A 104 4.71 -13.72 -10.07
N VAL A 105 3.58 -13.19 -10.50
CA VAL A 105 2.46 -13.98 -11.06
C VAL A 105 2.84 -14.76 -12.33
N GLY A 106 3.81 -14.30 -13.10
CA GLY A 106 4.34 -14.96 -14.31
C GLY A 106 5.73 -15.58 -14.12
N SER A 107 6.27 -15.61 -12.89
CA SER A 107 7.55 -16.22 -12.59
C SER A 107 7.46 -17.75 -12.49
N ASN A 108 8.61 -18.43 -12.46
CA ASN A 108 8.66 -19.88 -12.25
C ASN A 108 8.37 -20.25 -10.77
N GLU A 109 8.13 -21.53 -10.51
CA GLU A 109 7.74 -22.02 -9.17
C GLU A 109 8.82 -21.78 -8.09
N LYS A 110 10.11 -21.81 -8.46
CA LYS A 110 11.21 -21.51 -7.53
C LYS A 110 11.21 -20.03 -7.12
N GLU A 111 11.05 -19.14 -8.09
CA GLU A 111 10.95 -17.69 -7.87
C GLU A 111 9.70 -17.35 -7.05
N LYS A 112 8.52 -17.89 -7.41
CA LYS A 112 7.28 -17.74 -6.66
C LYS A 112 7.43 -18.14 -5.19
N LYS A 113 8.08 -19.29 -4.93
CA LYS A 113 8.32 -19.78 -3.57
C LYS A 113 9.19 -18.80 -2.75
N GLN A 114 10.19 -18.15 -3.37
CA GLN A 114 11.01 -17.16 -2.69
C GLN A 114 10.20 -15.91 -2.35
N PHE A 115 9.39 -15.39 -3.27
CA PHE A 115 8.49 -14.26 -3.02
C PHE A 115 7.46 -14.60 -1.91
N LYS A 116 6.87 -15.79 -1.95
CA LYS A 116 5.95 -16.27 -0.90
C LYS A 116 6.61 -16.29 0.47
N ASN A 117 7.82 -16.85 0.57
CA ASN A 117 8.54 -16.93 1.84
C ASN A 117 8.87 -15.55 2.42
N GLN A 118 9.29 -14.61 1.56
CA GLN A 118 9.53 -13.23 1.98
C GLN A 118 8.23 -12.56 2.43
N ALA A 119 7.17 -12.71 1.65
CA ALA A 119 5.87 -12.13 1.96
C ALA A 119 5.26 -12.66 3.26
N LEU A 120 5.49 -13.93 3.62
CA LEU A 120 5.05 -14.51 4.89
C LEU A 120 5.77 -13.85 6.08
N LYS A 121 7.10 -13.70 6.00
CA LYS A 121 7.89 -12.99 7.03
C LYS A 121 7.43 -11.55 7.20
N ASP A 122 7.28 -10.85 6.08
CA ASP A 122 6.83 -9.45 6.08
C ASP A 122 5.44 -9.31 6.69
N TRP A 123 4.53 -10.22 6.37
CA TRP A 123 3.17 -10.19 6.88
C TRP A 123 3.10 -10.38 8.38
N GLU A 124 3.88 -11.32 8.91
CA GLU A 124 4.01 -11.51 10.35
C GLU A 124 4.51 -10.23 11.04
N ILE A 125 5.58 -9.62 10.51
CA ILE A 125 6.15 -8.38 11.05
C ILE A 125 5.14 -7.23 11.00
N ILE A 126 4.44 -7.09 9.87
CA ILE A 126 3.40 -6.05 9.69
C ILE A 126 2.30 -6.22 10.74
N LEU A 127 1.76 -7.43 10.89
CA LEU A 127 0.66 -7.69 11.82
C LEU A 127 1.09 -7.50 13.28
N LEU A 128 2.29 -7.96 13.66
CA LEU A 128 2.83 -7.75 15.01
C LEU A 128 2.99 -6.27 15.33
N ASN A 129 3.55 -5.48 14.41
CA ASN A 129 3.70 -4.04 14.61
C ASN A 129 2.33 -3.37 14.74
N ARG A 130 1.38 -3.68 13.87
CA ARG A 130 0.00 -3.13 13.95
C ARG A 130 -0.70 -3.56 15.25
N SER A 131 -0.51 -4.80 15.69
CA SER A 131 -1.06 -5.30 16.95
C SER A 131 -0.53 -4.51 18.16
N ASN A 132 0.78 -4.23 18.20
CA ASN A 132 1.37 -3.42 19.26
C ASN A 132 0.86 -1.99 19.29
N GLU A 133 0.60 -1.41 18.12
CA GLU A 133 0.11 -0.04 17.98
C GLU A 133 -1.36 0.13 18.35
N LEU A 134 -2.19 -0.90 18.14
CA LEU A 134 -3.63 -0.83 18.39
C LEU A 134 -3.93 -0.72 19.89
N VAL A 135 -4.85 0.18 20.22
CA VAL A 135 -5.47 0.22 21.56
C VAL A 135 -6.35 -1.02 21.75
N PRO A 136 -6.67 -1.43 23.01
CA PRO A 136 -7.66 -2.46 23.24
C PRO A 136 -9.00 -2.11 22.56
N GLY A 137 -9.49 -3.02 21.69
CA GLY A 137 -10.70 -2.79 20.87
C GLY A 137 -10.45 -1.99 19.58
N GLY A 138 -9.23 -1.53 19.33
CA GLY A 138 -8.83 -0.89 18.09
C GLY A 138 -8.94 -1.84 16.88
N ARG A 139 -9.05 -1.30 15.69
CA ARG A 139 -9.26 -2.07 14.47
C ARG A 139 -8.26 -1.69 13.39
N PHE A 140 -7.81 -2.69 12.64
CA PHE A 140 -7.00 -2.50 11.45
C PHE A 140 -7.72 -3.08 10.23
N ILE A 141 -7.91 -2.27 9.20
CA ILE A 141 -8.51 -2.66 7.93
C ILE A 141 -7.41 -2.67 6.88
N CYS A 142 -7.19 -3.84 6.26
CA CYS A 142 -6.20 -4.01 5.21
C CYS A 142 -6.84 -4.54 3.94
N ILE A 143 -6.66 -3.83 2.83
CA ILE A 143 -7.16 -4.20 1.51
C ILE A 143 -5.97 -4.31 0.58
N ASN A 144 -5.70 -5.50 0.07
CA ASN A 144 -4.59 -5.77 -0.85
C ASN A 144 -5.08 -6.38 -2.16
N PHE A 145 -4.24 -6.28 -3.20
CA PHE A 145 -4.39 -7.14 -4.37
C PHE A 145 -4.01 -8.58 -4.01
N GLY A 146 -4.75 -9.53 -4.56
CA GLY A 146 -4.54 -10.95 -4.34
C GLY A 146 -4.88 -11.76 -5.60
N ILE A 147 -4.82 -13.08 -5.47
CA ILE A 147 -5.21 -14.07 -6.48
C ILE A 147 -6.46 -14.77 -5.98
N ASP A 148 -7.54 -14.76 -6.76
CA ASP A 148 -8.80 -15.43 -6.39
C ASP A 148 -8.76 -16.94 -6.70
N GLU A 149 -9.84 -17.66 -6.34
CA GLU A 149 -9.96 -19.10 -6.50
C GLU A 149 -9.91 -19.56 -7.98
N LYS A 150 -10.08 -18.63 -8.92
CA LYS A 150 -9.98 -18.86 -10.37
C LYS A 150 -8.61 -18.50 -10.94
N GLY A 151 -7.64 -18.17 -10.09
CA GLY A 151 -6.32 -17.72 -10.49
C GLY A 151 -6.29 -16.30 -11.10
N ARG A 152 -7.33 -15.49 -10.88
CA ARG A 152 -7.41 -14.13 -11.39
C ARG A 152 -6.78 -13.14 -10.40
N TYR A 153 -6.11 -12.15 -10.92
CA TYR A 153 -5.42 -11.08 -10.18
C TYR A 153 -5.57 -9.75 -10.89
N LEU A 154 -5.08 -8.67 -10.29
CA LEU A 154 -5.09 -7.36 -10.92
C LEU A 154 -4.48 -7.41 -12.33
N GLY A 155 -5.24 -7.01 -13.32
CA GLY A 155 -4.80 -6.90 -14.71
C GLY A 155 -5.04 -8.14 -15.57
N ASN A 156 -5.69 -9.22 -15.07
CA ASN A 156 -6.10 -10.35 -15.91
C ASN A 156 -7.61 -10.66 -15.88
N THR A 157 -8.40 -9.84 -15.20
CA THR A 157 -9.84 -10.07 -15.01
C THR A 157 -10.69 -9.76 -16.24
N GLY A 158 -10.18 -8.98 -17.21
CA GLY A 158 -10.91 -8.48 -18.38
C GLY A 158 -10.48 -9.10 -19.72
N GLY A 159 -9.88 -10.30 -19.74
CA GLY A 159 -9.43 -10.97 -20.97
C GLY A 159 -8.07 -10.50 -21.51
N HIS A 160 -7.52 -9.41 -20.98
CA HIS A 160 -6.15 -8.96 -21.24
C HIS A 160 -5.30 -9.17 -19.98
N ASN A 161 -4.07 -9.66 -20.15
CA ASN A 161 -3.13 -9.78 -19.05
C ASN A 161 -2.17 -8.59 -19.04
N MET A 162 -2.37 -7.66 -18.11
CA MET A 162 -1.58 -6.44 -17.99
C MET A 162 -0.09 -6.72 -17.79
N PHE A 163 0.26 -7.63 -16.89
CA PHE A 163 1.66 -7.94 -16.61
C PHE A 163 2.34 -8.70 -17.76
N ASN A 164 1.61 -9.56 -18.47
CA ASN A 164 2.13 -10.18 -19.70
C ASN A 164 2.39 -9.13 -20.78
N ASN A 165 1.52 -8.15 -20.93
CA ASN A 165 1.72 -7.05 -21.87
C ASN A 165 2.93 -6.19 -21.48
N PHE A 166 3.08 -5.83 -20.20
CA PHE A 166 4.28 -5.14 -19.72
C PHE A 166 5.54 -5.95 -19.98
N THR A 167 5.54 -7.25 -19.68
CA THR A 167 6.64 -8.14 -19.96
C THR A 167 6.99 -8.16 -21.46
N LYS A 168 5.98 -8.29 -22.33
CA LYS A 168 6.19 -8.29 -23.79
C LYS A 168 6.86 -7.01 -24.27
N HIS A 169 6.35 -5.86 -23.85
CA HIS A 169 6.92 -4.58 -24.28
C HIS A 169 8.32 -4.35 -23.69
N TRP A 170 8.55 -4.73 -22.45
CA TRP A 170 9.85 -4.60 -21.80
C TRP A 170 10.90 -5.50 -22.42
N LYS A 171 10.55 -6.76 -22.73
CA LYS A 171 11.42 -7.68 -23.51
C LYS A 171 11.71 -7.17 -24.91
N ASN A 172 10.76 -6.52 -25.56
CA ASN A 172 11.00 -5.94 -26.88
C ASN A 172 12.05 -4.83 -26.84
N LEU A 173 12.07 -4.02 -25.77
CA LEU A 173 13.12 -3.01 -25.57
C LEU A 173 14.50 -3.66 -25.39
N GLU A 174 14.60 -4.74 -24.63
CA GLU A 174 15.83 -5.52 -24.46
C GLU A 174 16.29 -6.11 -25.79
N GLN A 175 15.42 -6.78 -26.54
CA GLN A 175 15.73 -7.39 -27.83
C GLN A 175 16.20 -6.39 -28.89
N ASN A 176 15.73 -5.15 -28.80
CA ASN A 176 16.16 -4.06 -29.70
C ASN A 176 17.39 -3.30 -29.17
N GLY A 177 17.99 -3.75 -28.07
CA GLY A 177 19.19 -3.12 -27.49
C GLY A 177 18.96 -1.74 -26.89
N ILE A 178 17.69 -1.38 -26.60
CA ILE A 178 17.33 -0.09 -25.97
C ILE A 178 17.62 -0.16 -24.46
N ILE A 179 17.42 -1.33 -23.85
CA ILE A 179 17.77 -1.64 -22.47
C ILE A 179 18.62 -2.91 -22.42
N THR A 180 19.41 -3.05 -21.36
CA THR A 180 20.18 -4.25 -21.08
C THR A 180 19.33 -5.33 -20.39
N ASN A 181 19.80 -6.58 -20.38
CA ASN A 181 19.18 -7.65 -19.59
C ASN A 181 19.19 -7.32 -18.09
N GLU A 182 20.24 -6.66 -17.59
CA GLU A 182 20.30 -6.21 -16.21
C GLU A 182 19.18 -5.22 -15.87
N GLU A 183 18.93 -4.24 -16.73
CA GLU A 183 17.82 -3.30 -16.59
C GLU A 183 16.46 -4.00 -16.66
N PHE A 184 16.32 -5.01 -17.57
CA PHE A 184 15.09 -5.82 -17.63
C PHE A 184 14.78 -6.50 -16.30
N VAL A 185 15.73 -7.25 -15.73
CA VAL A 185 15.51 -8.02 -14.50
C VAL A 185 15.42 -7.13 -13.24
N ASN A 186 16.04 -5.96 -13.26
CA ASN A 186 15.98 -5.00 -12.18
C ASN A 186 14.65 -4.20 -12.12
N ALA A 187 13.91 -4.14 -13.21
CA ALA A 187 12.60 -3.46 -13.27
C ALA A 187 11.41 -4.31 -12.79
N THR A 188 11.66 -5.50 -12.22
CA THR A 188 10.59 -6.36 -11.72
C THR A 188 9.89 -5.77 -10.50
N PHE A 189 8.56 -5.97 -10.42
CA PHE A 189 7.76 -5.52 -9.28
C PHE A 189 8.11 -6.31 -8.01
N THR A 190 8.35 -5.62 -6.92
CA THR A 190 8.63 -6.20 -5.60
C THR A 190 7.33 -6.46 -4.83
N GLN A 191 6.43 -7.20 -5.44
CA GLN A 191 5.09 -7.50 -4.92
C GLN A 191 4.87 -9.00 -4.81
N HIS A 192 4.06 -9.40 -3.84
CA HIS A 192 3.50 -10.75 -3.75
C HIS A 192 1.98 -10.66 -3.63
N TYR A 193 1.27 -11.31 -4.57
CA TYR A 193 -0.17 -11.46 -4.50
C TYR A 193 -0.50 -12.78 -3.83
N ARG A 194 -1.14 -12.70 -2.67
CA ARG A 194 -1.58 -13.88 -1.90
C ARG A 194 -2.79 -14.51 -2.53
N THR A 195 -2.93 -15.81 -2.37
CA THR A 195 -4.19 -16.52 -2.62
C THR A 195 -5.14 -16.35 -1.45
N VAL A 196 -6.37 -16.87 -1.58
CA VAL A 196 -7.38 -16.82 -0.50
C VAL A 196 -6.95 -17.69 0.69
N GLU A 197 -6.18 -18.76 0.46
CA GLU A 197 -5.69 -19.68 1.49
C GLU A 197 -4.45 -19.13 2.24
N GLU A 198 -3.74 -18.17 1.68
CA GLU A 198 -2.57 -17.51 2.31
C GLU A 198 -2.99 -16.37 3.25
#